data_eb3fe0c977d3cfcd05482b9846b00f09
#
_entry.id   eb3fe0c977d3cfcd05482b9846b00f09
#
_cell.length_a   1.000
_cell.length_b   1.000
_cell.length_c   1.000
_cell.angle_alpha   90.00
_cell.angle_beta   90.00
_cell.angle_gamma   90.00
#
_symmetry.space_group_name_H-M   'P 1'
#
loop_
_entity.id
_entity.type
_entity.pdbx_description
1 polymer ?
#
loop_
_entity_poly.entity_id
_entity_poly.type
_entity_poly.pdbx_seq_one_letter_code
_entity_poly.pdbx_strand_id
1 'polypeptide(L)'
;VPKEGSRQLPFSRELWIDRADFSEDPPKDFFRLAPGREVRLRHAYVIRCERVVKDAAGAVTEIACTYDAATQGGDAGGRKIKGTLHWVSAAHAVGVEVRLYDRLFKTEFPGAEGGDPIADLNPSSLTVRRGCKAEPGLAAAAAGDRFAGHRVRIQRTRIQWFVQQRVGGDQRGHAGCGRAAQPGAERDAL
;
A
#
# COMPACT_ATOMS: atom_id res chain seq x y z
N VAL A 1 14.36 14.84 17.14
CA VAL A 1 13.28 15.67 17.69
C VAL A 1 12.15 14.75 18.06
N PRO A 2 11.69 14.70 19.34
CA PRO A 2 10.52 13.94 19.71
C PRO A 2 9.33 14.49 18.94
N LYS A 3 8.63 13.65 18.19
CA LYS A 3 7.37 14.03 17.56
C LYS A 3 6.28 13.88 18.60
N GLU A 4 5.92 14.97 19.22
CA GLU A 4 4.74 15.04 20.07
C GLU A 4 3.49 15.04 19.20
N GLY A 5 2.48 14.27 19.61
CA GLY A 5 1.19 14.19 18.98
C GLY A 5 0.94 12.91 18.18
N SER A 6 -0.33 12.66 17.93
CA SER A 6 -0.84 11.60 17.07
C SER A 6 -1.50 12.22 15.84
N ARG A 7 -1.52 11.49 14.73
CA ARG A 7 -2.27 11.85 13.54
C ARG A 7 -3.19 10.73 13.13
N GLN A 8 -4.29 11.07 12.51
CA GLN A 8 -5.20 10.10 11.95
C GLN A 8 -4.74 9.67 10.55
N LEU A 9 -4.72 8.36 10.31
CA LEU A 9 -4.47 7.78 9.00
C LEU A 9 -5.81 7.34 8.41
N PRO A 10 -6.28 7.96 7.31
CA PRO A 10 -7.53 7.55 6.69
C PRO A 10 -7.38 6.16 6.07
N PHE A 11 -8.28 5.25 6.46
CA PHE A 11 -8.35 3.90 5.91
C PHE A 11 -9.61 3.79 5.05
N SER A 12 -9.47 3.31 3.83
CA SER A 12 -10.58 3.15 2.88
C SER A 12 -10.65 1.75 2.32
N ARG A 13 -11.75 1.43 1.63
CA ARG A 13 -11.96 0.14 0.98
C ARG A 13 -10.86 -0.19 -0.04
N GLU A 14 -10.30 0.81 -0.69
CA GLU A 14 -9.25 0.68 -1.67
C GLU A 14 -7.98 1.33 -1.16
N LEU A 15 -6.87 0.62 -1.31
CA LEU A 15 -5.56 1.09 -0.92
C LEU A 15 -4.57 0.94 -2.06
N TRP A 16 -3.53 1.75 -2.03
CA TRP A 16 -2.36 1.60 -2.87
C TRP A 16 -1.19 1.06 -2.05
N ILE A 17 -0.50 0.07 -2.59
CA ILE A 17 0.79 -0.43 -2.09
C ILE A 17 1.85 -0.32 -3.19
N ASP A 18 3.12 -0.48 -2.82
CA ASP A 18 4.20 -0.59 -3.80
C ASP A 18 4.07 -1.90 -4.58
N ARG A 19 4.28 -1.85 -5.89
CA ARG A 19 4.26 -3.05 -6.74
C ARG A 19 5.28 -4.10 -6.28
N ALA A 20 6.42 -3.66 -5.78
CA ALA A 20 7.46 -4.54 -5.25
C ALA A 20 7.09 -5.22 -3.92
N ASP A 21 6.03 -4.77 -3.26
CA ASP A 21 5.53 -5.37 -2.02
C ASP A 21 4.58 -6.56 -2.27
N PHE A 22 4.37 -6.96 -3.53
CA PHE A 22 3.57 -8.12 -3.89
C PHE A 22 4.28 -9.05 -4.89
N SER A 23 4.21 -10.35 -4.65
CA SER A 23 4.62 -11.39 -5.57
C SER A 23 3.62 -12.54 -5.55
N GLU A 24 3.28 -13.11 -6.73
CA GLU A 24 2.42 -14.29 -6.82
C GLU A 24 3.21 -15.56 -6.54
N ASP A 25 4.47 -15.61 -6.99
CA ASP A 25 5.41 -16.70 -6.73
C ASP A 25 6.61 -16.14 -5.96
N PRO A 26 6.48 -16.03 -4.63
CA PRO A 26 7.49 -15.37 -3.81
C PRO A 26 8.64 -16.33 -3.48
N PRO A 27 9.90 -15.89 -3.58
CA PRO A 27 11.04 -16.63 -3.05
C PRO A 27 10.93 -16.84 -1.54
N LYS A 28 11.74 -17.76 -0.99
CA LYS A 28 11.66 -18.18 0.43
C LYS A 28 11.88 -17.02 1.42
N ASP A 29 12.67 -16.05 1.05
CA ASP A 29 13.03 -14.85 1.83
C ASP A 29 12.13 -13.63 1.58
N PHE A 30 11.09 -13.79 0.78
CA PHE A 30 10.12 -12.73 0.50
C PHE A 30 9.09 -12.63 1.63
N PHE A 31 9.27 -11.67 2.53
CA PHE A 31 8.36 -11.44 3.67
C PHE A 31 7.34 -10.32 3.39
N ARG A 32 6.80 -10.28 2.19
CA ARG A 32 5.79 -9.31 1.74
C ARG A 32 4.49 -10.02 1.36
N LEU A 33 3.56 -9.28 0.76
CA LEU A 33 2.25 -9.80 0.39
C LEU A 33 2.35 -10.83 -0.74
N ALA A 34 1.71 -11.97 -0.54
CA ALA A 34 1.59 -13.04 -1.51
C ALA A 34 0.26 -13.77 -1.29
N PRO A 35 -0.23 -14.55 -2.27
CA PRO A 35 -1.45 -15.34 -2.11
C PRO A 35 -1.46 -16.15 -0.83
N GLY A 36 -2.54 -16.05 -0.04
CA GLY A 36 -2.71 -16.76 1.22
C GLY A 36 -1.83 -16.29 2.40
N ARG A 37 -0.93 -15.33 2.19
CA ARG A 37 -0.05 -14.81 3.26
C ARG A 37 -0.63 -13.62 3.99
N GLU A 38 -0.34 -13.56 5.29
CA GLU A 38 -0.65 -12.42 6.15
C GLU A 38 0.53 -11.45 6.22
N VAL A 39 0.21 -10.15 6.15
CA VAL A 39 1.17 -9.07 6.37
C VAL A 39 0.51 -7.95 7.17
N ARG A 40 1.33 -7.13 7.81
CA ARG A 40 0.86 -5.97 8.55
C ARG A 40 0.87 -4.74 7.66
N LEU A 41 -0.20 -3.99 7.63
CA LEU A 41 -0.19 -2.62 7.15
C LEU A 41 0.34 -1.71 8.25
N ARG A 42 1.32 -0.89 7.94
CA ARG A 42 1.98 -0.02 8.94
C ARG A 42 0.96 0.87 9.63
N HIS A 43 0.89 0.78 10.96
CA HIS A 43 -0.06 1.52 11.81
C HIS A 43 -1.55 1.27 11.54
N ALA A 44 -1.90 0.17 10.88
CA ALA A 44 -3.28 -0.19 10.60
C ALA A 44 -3.57 -1.65 11.00
N TYR A 45 -3.94 -2.48 10.08
CA TYR A 45 -4.42 -3.84 10.31
C TYR A 45 -3.48 -4.90 9.76
N VAL A 46 -3.63 -6.14 10.23
CA VAL A 46 -3.13 -7.32 9.54
C VAL A 46 -4.09 -7.68 8.41
N ILE A 47 -3.53 -7.99 7.26
CA ILE A 47 -4.26 -8.30 6.06
C ILE A 47 -3.80 -9.65 5.49
N ARG A 48 -4.68 -10.32 4.76
CA ARG A 48 -4.39 -11.55 4.03
C ARG A 48 -4.84 -11.43 2.58
N CYS A 49 -3.98 -11.81 1.65
CA CYS A 49 -4.34 -11.89 0.23
C CYS A 49 -5.20 -13.14 -0.01
N GLU A 50 -6.41 -12.95 -0.51
CA GLU A 50 -7.34 -14.04 -0.83
C GLU A 50 -7.34 -14.33 -2.34
N ARG A 51 -7.29 -13.29 -3.17
CA ARG A 51 -7.40 -13.43 -4.61
C ARG A 51 -6.64 -12.34 -5.36
N VAL A 52 -6.12 -12.71 -6.52
CA VAL A 52 -5.43 -11.81 -7.45
C VAL A 52 -6.29 -11.65 -8.69
N VAL A 53 -6.46 -10.41 -9.15
CA VAL A 53 -7.15 -10.08 -10.40
C VAL A 53 -6.11 -9.65 -11.42
N LYS A 54 -6.21 -10.20 -12.62
CA LYS A 54 -5.31 -9.93 -13.74
C LYS A 54 -6.07 -9.37 -14.93
N ASP A 55 -5.37 -8.61 -15.74
CA ASP A 55 -5.87 -8.20 -17.05
C ASP A 55 -5.71 -9.32 -18.11
N ALA A 56 -6.14 -9.03 -19.33
CA ALA A 56 -6.03 -9.96 -20.46
C ALA A 56 -4.57 -10.29 -20.85
N ALA A 57 -3.62 -9.44 -20.47
CA ALA A 57 -2.18 -9.65 -20.67
C ALA A 57 -1.53 -10.44 -19.51
N GLY A 58 -2.30 -10.83 -18.48
CA GLY A 58 -1.81 -11.55 -17.30
C GLY A 58 -1.16 -10.66 -16.25
N ALA A 59 -1.16 -9.35 -16.40
CA ALA A 59 -0.62 -8.43 -15.43
C ALA A 59 -1.59 -8.26 -14.24
N VAL A 60 -1.06 -8.26 -13.02
CA VAL A 60 -1.85 -8.05 -11.81
C VAL A 60 -2.35 -6.60 -11.76
N THR A 61 -3.66 -6.44 -11.78
CA THR A 61 -4.34 -5.14 -11.71
C THR A 61 -4.88 -4.85 -10.32
N GLU A 62 -5.30 -5.91 -9.60
CA GLU A 62 -5.94 -5.76 -8.29
C GLU A 62 -5.63 -6.98 -7.41
N ILE A 63 -5.58 -6.74 -6.10
CA ILE A 63 -5.41 -7.79 -5.09
C ILE A 63 -6.57 -7.68 -4.12
N ALA A 64 -7.38 -8.73 -4.02
CA ALA A 64 -8.45 -8.82 -3.05
C ALA A 64 -7.91 -9.39 -1.74
N CYS A 65 -8.11 -8.66 -0.66
CA CYS A 65 -7.63 -9.02 0.67
C CYS A 65 -8.75 -8.99 1.69
N THR A 66 -8.58 -9.74 2.77
CA THR A 66 -9.31 -9.60 4.01
C THR A 66 -8.45 -8.86 5.03
N TYR A 67 -9.06 -8.17 5.99
CA TYR A 67 -8.36 -7.59 7.11
C TYR A 67 -8.93 -8.09 8.43
N ASP A 68 -8.07 -8.16 9.44
CA ASP A 68 -8.46 -8.55 10.79
C ASP A 68 -8.68 -7.30 11.64
N ALA A 69 -9.95 -6.99 11.92
CA ALA A 69 -10.35 -5.80 12.66
C ALA A 69 -9.79 -5.76 14.10
N ALA A 70 -9.53 -6.91 14.70
CA ALA A 70 -8.95 -7.01 16.04
C ALA A 70 -7.49 -6.56 16.11
N THR A 71 -6.84 -6.37 14.95
CA THR A 71 -5.41 -5.99 14.85
C THR A 71 -5.21 -4.50 14.62
N GLN A 72 -6.19 -3.68 14.96
CA GLN A 72 -6.09 -2.23 14.81
C GLN A 72 -4.83 -1.67 15.51
N GLY A 73 -4.12 -0.78 14.82
CA GLY A 73 -2.84 -0.25 15.31
C GLY A 73 -1.64 -1.15 15.04
N GLY A 74 -1.86 -2.34 14.46
CA GLY A 74 -0.81 -3.28 14.08
C GLY A 74 -0.47 -4.32 15.13
N ASP A 75 -1.25 -4.44 16.20
CA ASP A 75 -1.14 -5.57 17.13
C ASP A 75 -1.67 -6.83 16.45
N ALA A 76 -0.86 -7.88 16.39
CA ALA A 76 -1.22 -9.13 15.75
C ALA A 76 -1.83 -10.17 16.72
N GLY A 77 -2.18 -9.77 17.95
CA GLY A 77 -2.74 -10.68 18.96
C GLY A 77 -1.82 -11.87 19.26
N GLY A 78 -0.51 -11.64 19.38
CA GLY A 78 0.50 -12.66 19.62
C GLY A 78 0.95 -13.43 18.38
N ARG A 79 0.34 -13.25 17.20
CA ARG A 79 0.78 -13.87 15.93
C ARG A 79 2.08 -13.23 15.43
N LYS A 80 3.03 -14.07 14.99
CA LYS A 80 4.31 -13.60 14.44
C LYS A 80 4.15 -13.20 12.96
N ILE A 81 3.81 -11.95 12.70
CA ILE A 81 3.72 -11.40 11.34
C ILE A 81 5.06 -10.76 10.97
N LYS A 82 5.77 -11.34 9.99
CA LYS A 82 7.12 -10.88 9.61
C LYS A 82 7.10 -9.64 8.69
N GLY A 83 6.11 -9.54 7.79
CA GLY A 83 6.05 -8.47 6.79
C GLY A 83 5.27 -7.25 7.28
N THR A 84 5.81 -6.05 7.03
CA THR A 84 5.09 -4.78 7.22
C THR A 84 5.15 -4.00 5.92
N LEU A 85 3.98 -3.58 5.42
CA LEU A 85 3.84 -2.83 4.19
C LEU A 85 3.51 -1.37 4.46
N HIS A 86 4.03 -0.50 3.60
CA HIS A 86 3.51 0.84 3.44
C HIS A 86 2.27 0.83 2.55
N TRP A 87 1.36 1.72 2.86
CA TRP A 87 0.10 1.85 2.12
C TRP A 87 -0.40 3.28 2.17
N VAL A 88 -1.27 3.66 1.24
CA VAL A 88 -2.07 4.88 1.30
C VAL A 88 -3.50 4.59 0.87
N SER A 89 -4.45 5.30 1.48
CA SER A 89 -5.86 5.22 1.11
C SER A 89 -6.07 5.76 -0.30
N ALA A 90 -6.71 4.99 -1.18
CA ALA A 90 -6.96 5.42 -2.55
C ALA A 90 -7.88 6.65 -2.63
N ALA A 91 -8.86 6.71 -1.72
CA ALA A 91 -9.83 7.81 -1.66
C ALA A 91 -9.23 9.13 -1.16
N HIS A 92 -8.14 9.06 -0.36
CA HIS A 92 -7.58 10.24 0.31
C HIS A 92 -6.17 10.58 -0.17
N ALA A 93 -5.56 9.72 -1.00
CA ALA A 93 -4.19 9.93 -1.47
C ALA A 93 -4.06 11.18 -2.31
N VAL A 94 -3.01 11.95 -2.08
CA VAL A 94 -2.64 13.09 -2.90
C VAL A 94 -1.66 12.69 -4.00
N GLY A 95 -1.82 13.27 -5.19
CA GLY A 95 -0.89 13.08 -6.29
C GLY A 95 0.40 13.86 -6.03
N VAL A 96 1.54 13.22 -6.25
CA VAL A 96 2.84 13.86 -6.07
C VAL A 96 3.80 13.50 -7.21
N GLU A 97 4.75 14.39 -7.48
CA GLU A 97 5.93 14.11 -8.29
C GLU A 97 7.08 13.74 -7.35
N VAL A 98 7.78 12.67 -7.66
CA VAL A 98 8.95 12.21 -6.91
C VAL A 98 10.20 12.38 -7.77
N ARG A 99 11.17 13.09 -7.25
CA ARG A 99 12.50 13.26 -7.86
C ARG A 99 13.50 12.40 -7.11
N LEU A 100 14.03 11.41 -7.81
CA LEU A 100 15.05 10.52 -7.29
C LEU A 100 16.39 11.01 -7.80
N TYR A 101 17.23 11.45 -6.90
CA TYR A 101 18.60 11.87 -7.21
C TYR A 101 19.55 10.71 -7.01
N ASP A 102 20.44 10.52 -7.96
CA ASP A 102 21.58 9.61 -7.90
C ASP A 102 22.88 10.44 -7.98
N ARG A 103 24.03 9.79 -8.04
CA ARG A 103 25.31 10.44 -8.18
C ARG A 103 25.31 11.33 -9.42
N LEU A 104 25.85 12.55 -9.26
CA LEU A 104 25.94 13.50 -10.38
C LEU A 104 26.92 13.04 -11.44
N PHE A 105 28.00 12.38 -11.03
CA PHE A 105 29.05 11.88 -11.91
C PHE A 105 29.10 10.35 -11.89
N LYS A 106 29.54 9.75 -13.00
CA LYS A 106 29.74 8.30 -13.14
C LYS A 106 30.99 7.83 -12.39
N THR A 107 31.99 8.72 -12.27
CA THR A 107 33.31 8.46 -11.68
C THR A 107 33.42 9.14 -10.31
N GLU A 108 34.37 8.66 -9.50
CA GLU A 108 34.70 9.25 -8.20
C GLU A 108 35.44 10.57 -8.35
N PHE A 109 36.31 10.69 -9.41
CA PHE A 109 37.11 11.87 -9.72
C PHE A 109 36.81 12.38 -11.14
N PRO A 110 35.74 13.20 -11.31
CA PRO A 110 35.38 13.73 -12.62
C PRO A 110 36.50 14.61 -13.21
N GLY A 111 36.79 14.41 -14.50
CA GLY A 111 37.84 15.16 -15.19
C GLY A 111 39.26 14.77 -14.78
N ALA A 112 39.47 13.60 -14.13
CA ALA A 112 40.78 13.08 -13.82
C ALA A 112 41.66 13.00 -15.09
N GLU A 113 42.98 13.13 -14.90
CA GLU A 113 43.98 13.09 -15.99
C GLU A 113 43.78 14.18 -17.07
N GLY A 114 43.17 15.31 -16.72
CA GLY A 114 42.94 16.43 -17.65
C GLY A 114 41.76 16.28 -18.58
N GLY A 115 40.87 15.31 -18.30
CA GLY A 115 39.60 15.12 -19.01
C GLY A 115 38.55 16.20 -18.69
N ASP A 116 37.51 16.29 -19.51
CA ASP A 116 36.38 17.19 -19.26
C ASP A 116 35.40 16.58 -18.21
N PRO A 117 35.23 17.23 -17.03
CA PRO A 117 34.28 16.74 -16.01
C PRO A 117 32.82 16.60 -16.53
N ILE A 118 32.44 17.38 -17.54
CA ILE A 118 31.11 17.34 -18.13
C ILE A 118 30.85 16.01 -18.85
N ALA A 119 31.90 15.41 -19.43
CA ALA A 119 31.80 14.09 -20.06
C ALA A 119 31.50 12.97 -19.07
N ASP A 120 31.84 13.18 -17.81
CA ASP A 120 31.62 12.24 -16.71
C ASP A 120 30.23 12.39 -16.04
N LEU A 121 29.40 13.32 -16.51
CA LEU A 121 28.07 13.49 -15.98
C LEU A 121 27.25 12.20 -16.12
N ASN A 122 26.54 11.86 -15.06
CA ASN A 122 25.57 10.77 -15.07
C ASN A 122 24.24 11.25 -15.66
N PRO A 123 23.84 10.82 -16.86
CA PRO A 123 22.58 11.23 -17.49
C PRO A 123 21.36 10.75 -16.70
N SER A 124 21.53 9.75 -15.83
CA SER A 124 20.49 9.21 -14.97
C SER A 124 20.55 9.76 -13.54
N SER A 125 21.31 10.84 -13.30
CA SER A 125 21.47 11.46 -11.97
C SER A 125 20.14 11.99 -11.39
N LEU A 126 19.14 12.22 -12.24
CA LEU A 126 17.78 12.62 -11.84
C LEU A 126 16.76 11.77 -12.57
N THR A 127 15.96 11.02 -11.80
CA THR A 127 14.78 10.31 -12.32
C THR A 127 13.52 10.96 -11.76
N VAL A 128 12.65 11.46 -12.64
CA VAL A 128 11.37 12.04 -12.25
C VAL A 128 10.27 11.00 -12.40
N ARG A 129 9.55 10.73 -11.31
CA ARG A 129 8.41 9.84 -11.27
C ARG A 129 7.14 10.64 -11.02
N ARG A 130 6.21 10.60 -11.98
CA ARG A 130 4.91 11.28 -11.90
C ARG A 130 3.79 10.31 -11.58
N GLY A 131 2.66 10.83 -11.08
CA GLY A 131 1.50 10.01 -10.74
C GLY A 131 1.67 9.18 -9.47
N CYS A 132 2.69 9.46 -8.68
CA CYS A 132 2.89 8.84 -7.36
C CYS A 132 1.77 9.26 -6.41
N LYS A 133 1.51 8.41 -5.41
CA LYS A 133 0.49 8.66 -4.40
C LYS A 133 1.16 8.79 -3.03
N ALA A 134 0.76 9.83 -2.29
CA ALA A 134 1.25 10.07 -0.95
C ALA A 134 0.08 10.22 0.02
N GLU A 135 0.35 10.04 1.29
CA GLU A 135 -0.64 10.25 2.33
C GLU A 135 -0.94 11.75 2.48
N PRO A 136 -2.20 12.14 2.85
CA PRO A 136 -2.61 13.54 2.92
C PRO A 136 -1.77 14.40 3.87
N GLY A 137 -1.27 13.82 4.96
CA GLY A 137 -0.40 14.51 5.91
C GLY A 137 0.89 15.06 5.31
N LEU A 138 1.31 14.53 4.15
CA LEU A 138 2.47 15.05 3.43
C LEU A 138 2.17 16.38 2.74
N ALA A 139 0.93 16.59 2.28
CA ALA A 139 0.54 17.83 1.62
C ALA A 139 0.46 19.03 2.58
N ALA A 140 0.28 18.75 3.89
CA ALA A 140 0.25 19.76 4.94
C ALA A 140 1.66 20.19 5.39
N ALA A 141 2.71 19.49 4.96
CA ALA A 141 4.07 19.84 5.30
C ALA A 141 4.50 21.10 4.54
N ALA A 142 5.18 22.02 5.22
CA ALA A 142 5.65 23.27 4.63
C ALA A 142 6.61 23.01 3.47
N ALA A 143 6.52 23.85 2.44
CA ALA A 143 7.46 23.86 1.34
C ALA A 143 8.87 24.13 1.89
N GLY A 144 9.76 23.15 1.78
CA GLY A 144 11.12 23.23 2.34
C GLY A 144 11.43 22.21 3.43
N ASP A 145 10.42 21.56 4.00
CA ASP A 145 10.65 20.44 4.89
C ASP A 145 11.34 19.29 4.12
N ARG A 146 12.54 18.95 4.54
CA ARG A 146 13.24 17.79 4.01
C ARG A 146 12.63 16.54 4.63
N PHE A 147 11.93 15.76 3.84
CA PHE A 147 11.42 14.44 4.25
C PHE A 147 12.56 13.41 4.29
N ALA A 148 13.55 13.64 5.16
CA ALA A 148 14.60 12.67 5.40
C ALA A 148 13.97 11.41 6.02
N GLY A 149 14.05 10.30 5.30
CA GLY A 149 13.55 8.99 5.74
C GLY A 149 12.08 8.69 5.43
N HIS A 150 11.34 9.56 4.77
CA HIS A 150 10.03 9.21 4.23
C HIS A 150 10.22 8.54 2.87
N ARG A 151 9.98 7.26 2.80
CA ARG A 151 9.91 6.55 1.52
C ARG A 151 8.62 6.95 0.83
N VAL A 152 8.68 7.94 -0.06
CA VAL A 152 7.62 8.15 -1.04
C VAL A 152 7.71 6.97 -2.01
N ARG A 153 6.76 6.05 -1.93
CA ARG A 153 6.72 4.88 -2.81
C ARG A 153 5.83 5.15 -4.01
N ILE A 154 6.33 4.81 -5.16
CA ILE A 154 5.60 4.87 -6.42
C ILE A 154 4.66 3.68 -6.43
N GLN A 155 3.35 3.94 -6.46
CA GLN A 155 2.37 2.89 -6.25
C GLN A 155 1.57 2.66 -7.52
N ARG A 156 1.49 1.41 -7.96
CA ARG A 156 0.72 0.99 -9.12
C ARG A 156 -0.11 -0.27 -8.90
N THR A 157 -0.23 -0.76 -7.66
CA THR A 157 -1.08 -1.93 -7.41
C THR A 157 -2.21 -1.56 -6.47
N ARG A 158 -3.43 -1.70 -6.97
CA ARG A 158 -4.66 -1.46 -6.22
C ARG A 158 -4.99 -2.68 -5.38
N ILE A 159 -5.23 -2.46 -4.08
CA ILE A 159 -5.79 -3.48 -3.21
C ILE A 159 -7.24 -3.15 -2.94
N GLN A 160 -8.12 -4.10 -3.18
CA GLN A 160 -9.54 -4.00 -2.84
C GLN A 160 -9.87 -4.93 -1.67
N TRP A 161 -10.68 -4.45 -0.73
CA TRP A 161 -11.05 -5.19 0.46
C TRP A 161 -12.43 -5.82 0.32
N PHE A 162 -12.51 -7.09 0.71
CA PHE A 162 -13.77 -7.72 1.09
C PHE A 162 -13.78 -7.86 2.62
N VAL A 163 -14.78 -7.28 3.28
CA VAL A 163 -14.97 -7.46 4.72
C VAL A 163 -15.46 -8.88 4.94
N GLN A 164 -14.60 -9.78 5.34
CA GLN A 164 -15.00 -11.02 5.97
C GLN A 164 -14.91 -10.80 7.48
N GLN A 165 -16.01 -10.51 8.14
CA GLN A 165 -16.08 -10.63 9.59
C GLN A 165 -15.83 -12.11 9.93
N ARG A 166 -14.70 -12.44 10.52
CA ARG A 166 -14.60 -13.66 11.29
C ARG A 166 -15.48 -13.48 12.52
N VAL A 167 -16.70 -13.96 12.44
CA VAL A 167 -17.50 -14.26 13.62
C VAL A 167 -16.73 -15.34 14.37
N GLY A 168 -16.20 -15.00 15.54
CA GLY A 168 -15.57 -15.95 16.45
C GLY A 168 -16.57 -17.09 16.69
N GLY A 169 -16.16 -18.31 16.34
CA GLY A 169 -16.99 -19.48 16.53
C GLY A 169 -17.15 -19.77 18.01
N ASP A 170 -18.32 -19.46 18.55
CA ASP A 170 -18.87 -20.18 19.67
C ASP A 170 -19.82 -21.24 19.09
N GLN A 171 -19.38 -22.49 19.16
CA GLN A 171 -20.23 -23.64 18.89
C GLN A 171 -21.18 -23.84 20.07
N ARG A 172 -22.42 -23.37 19.94
CA ARG A 172 -23.60 -24.05 20.48
C ARG A 172 -24.84 -23.64 19.70
N GLY A 173 -25.47 -24.67 19.13
CA GLY A 173 -26.54 -24.62 18.17
C GLY A 173 -27.76 -23.77 18.52
N HIS A 174 -28.37 -23.27 17.46
CA HIS A 174 -29.81 -23.39 17.29
C HIS A 174 -30.17 -23.08 15.81
N ALA A 175 -30.88 -24.00 15.23
CA ALA A 175 -31.50 -23.87 13.93
C ALA A 175 -32.54 -22.74 13.96
N GLY A 176 -32.49 -21.86 12.96
CA GLY A 176 -33.49 -20.82 12.76
C GLY A 176 -33.51 -20.37 11.31
N CYS A 177 -34.36 -21.01 10.54
CA CYS A 177 -34.75 -20.64 9.18
C CYS A 177 -35.37 -19.24 9.17
N GLY A 178 -34.79 -18.28 8.47
CA GLY A 178 -35.34 -16.95 8.26
C GLY A 178 -35.26 -16.56 6.79
N ARG A 179 -36.41 -16.50 6.16
CA ARG A 179 -36.70 -16.22 4.75
C ARG A 179 -36.06 -14.89 4.30
N ALA A 180 -35.49 -14.93 3.09
CA ALA A 180 -35.15 -13.76 2.31
C ALA A 180 -36.41 -12.94 1.97
N ALA A 181 -36.38 -11.65 2.28
CA ALA A 181 -37.37 -10.67 1.79
C ALA A 181 -36.85 -10.08 0.47
N GLN A 182 -37.62 -10.24 -0.57
CA GLN A 182 -37.45 -9.55 -1.86
C GLN A 182 -38.01 -8.11 -1.74
N PRO A 183 -37.40 -7.11 -2.37
CA PRO A 183 -38.04 -5.79 -2.48
C PRO A 183 -39.11 -5.81 -3.56
N GLY A 184 -40.32 -5.48 -3.14
CA GLY A 184 -41.48 -5.32 -4.00
C GLY A 184 -41.34 -4.12 -4.94
N ALA A 185 -41.80 -4.31 -6.15
CA ALA A 185 -42.07 -3.30 -7.15
C ALA A 185 -43.28 -2.46 -6.71
N GLU A 186 -43.13 -1.16 -6.70
CA GLU A 186 -44.23 -0.22 -6.59
C GLU A 186 -44.59 0.27 -7.99
N ARG A 187 -45.84 -0.08 -8.40
CA ARG A 187 -46.49 0.45 -9.61
C ARG A 187 -47.38 1.60 -9.20
N ASP A 188 -47.34 2.64 -9.99
CA ASP A 188 -48.38 3.59 -10.38
C ASP A 188 -49.71 3.64 -9.66
N ALA A 189 -50.12 4.87 -9.27
CA ALA A 189 -51.37 5.47 -9.76
C ALA A 189 -51.64 6.86 -9.14
N LEU A 190 -51.95 7.77 -10.06
CA LEU A 190 -52.67 9.07 -9.93
C LEU A 190 -51.88 10.28 -9.49
#